data_76dcee6605d17e54eb57229db7bd68d3
#
_entry.id   76dcee6605d17e54eb57229db7bd68d3
#
_cell.length_a   1.000
_cell.length_b   1.000
_cell.length_c   1.000
_cell.angle_alpha   90.00
_cell.angle_beta   90.00
_cell.angle_gamma   90.00
#
_symmetry.space_group_name_H-M   'P 1'
#
loop_
_entity.id
_entity.type
_entity.pdbx_description
1 polymer ?
#
loop_
_entity_poly.entity_id
_entity_poly.type
_entity_poly.pdbx_seq_one_letter_code
_entity_poly.pdbx_strand_id
1 'polypeptide(L)'
;EAMDLLGAATITSLEENSKEARLCNRRFDTVRDAVIRSHPWNCAITRASLAQDSDTPAFGFAYQFTLPTDPFCLRVLSFFTANVDAEISPYDSQVMFKIEGRKILSDEATCRIVYLARVTDTEQFDSLLSNAIAYRLASETAYAITGSNSVAQSMYALYEQKVRDAKSMDALEGKPDRIISEEFTNIRL
;
A
#
# COMPACT_ATOMS: atom_id res chain seq x y z
N GLU A 1 6.34 19.30 8.38
CA GLU A 1 4.92 19.12 8.65
C GLU A 1 4.66 18.29 9.92
N ALA A 2 5.15 17.02 10.03
CA ALA A 2 4.90 16.20 11.24
C ALA A 2 5.43 16.86 12.53
N MET A 3 6.58 17.52 12.48
CA MET A 3 7.14 18.26 13.62
C MET A 3 6.34 19.51 13.97
N ASP A 4 5.81 20.20 12.96
CA ASP A 4 4.97 21.38 13.17
C ASP A 4 3.66 21.03 13.92
N LEU A 5 3.08 19.86 13.60
CA LEU A 5 1.90 19.33 14.32
C LEU A 5 2.16 19.07 15.80
N LEU A 6 3.42 18.81 16.17
CA LEU A 6 3.84 18.58 17.56
C LEU A 6 4.33 19.87 18.27
N GLY A 7 4.36 21.00 17.56
CA GLY A 7 4.96 22.25 18.07
C GLY A 7 6.46 22.15 18.31
N ALA A 8 7.12 21.23 17.62
CA ALA A 8 8.57 21.05 17.69
C ALA A 8 9.31 21.91 16.64
N ALA A 9 10.65 21.95 16.72
CA ALA A 9 11.43 22.67 15.76
C ALA A 9 11.26 22.09 14.34
N THR A 10 11.05 22.97 13.36
CA THR A 10 10.96 22.59 11.96
C THR A 10 12.30 22.03 11.47
N ILE A 11 12.26 20.90 10.78
CA ILE A 11 13.43 20.30 10.15
C ILE A 11 13.45 20.63 8.65
N THR A 12 14.60 20.90 8.11
CA THR A 12 14.81 21.19 6.68
C THR A 12 15.17 19.95 5.87
N SER A 13 15.73 18.93 6.52
CA SER A 13 16.12 17.66 5.93
C SER A 13 16.04 16.54 6.96
N LEU A 14 15.76 15.31 6.52
CA LEU A 14 15.83 14.11 7.36
C LEU A 14 17.28 13.78 7.80
N GLU A 15 18.28 14.31 7.10
CA GLU A 15 19.71 14.11 7.39
C GLU A 15 20.29 15.19 8.31
N GLU A 16 19.47 16.16 8.70
CA GLU A 16 19.88 17.22 9.61
C GLU A 16 20.31 16.65 10.97
N ASN A 17 21.35 17.24 11.57
CA ASN A 17 21.85 16.80 12.89
C ASN A 17 21.01 17.38 14.04
N SER A 18 19.70 17.12 14.04
CA SER A 18 18.77 17.44 15.13
C SER A 18 18.16 16.16 15.71
N LYS A 19 17.59 16.25 16.91
CA LYS A 19 16.86 15.12 17.53
C LYS A 19 15.63 14.78 16.70
N GLU A 20 14.93 15.79 16.25
CA GLU A 20 13.71 15.73 15.47
C GLU A 20 13.95 15.03 14.13
N ALA A 21 14.98 15.42 13.39
CA ALA A 21 15.33 14.79 12.11
C ALA A 21 15.72 13.32 12.28
N ARG A 22 16.52 12.99 13.29
CA ARG A 22 16.87 11.58 13.56
C ARG A 22 15.67 10.70 13.94
N LEU A 23 14.70 11.25 14.64
CA LEU A 23 13.45 10.53 14.97
C LEU A 23 12.59 10.30 13.72
N CYS A 24 12.44 11.35 12.90
CA CYS A 24 11.70 11.25 11.63
C CYS A 24 12.37 10.26 10.69
N ASN A 25 13.68 10.37 10.48
CA ASN A 25 14.41 9.50 9.56
C ASN A 25 14.27 8.01 9.91
N ARG A 26 14.35 7.66 11.19
CA ARG A 26 14.18 6.26 11.63
C ARG A 26 12.78 5.70 11.41
N ARG A 27 11.76 6.54 11.36
CA ARG A 27 10.35 6.11 11.31
C ARG A 27 9.70 6.31 9.96
N PHE A 28 10.18 7.27 9.17
CA PHE A 28 9.52 7.71 7.96
C PHE A 28 9.23 6.56 6.98
N ASP A 29 10.24 5.76 6.64
CA ASP A 29 10.08 4.68 5.67
C ASP A 29 9.06 3.64 6.13
N THR A 30 9.11 3.26 7.41
CA THR A 30 8.17 2.29 7.98
C THR A 30 6.74 2.84 8.01
N VAL A 31 6.58 4.10 8.38
CA VAL A 31 5.28 4.78 8.42
C VAL A 31 4.70 4.92 7.02
N ARG A 32 5.49 5.41 6.07
CA ARG A 32 5.11 5.53 4.66
C ARG A 32 4.62 4.19 4.11
N ASP A 33 5.44 3.15 4.22
CA ASP A 33 5.13 1.81 3.71
C ASP A 33 3.86 1.23 4.37
N ALA A 34 3.66 1.46 5.67
CA ALA A 34 2.47 1.00 6.38
C ALA A 34 1.20 1.72 5.89
N VAL A 35 1.26 3.04 5.69
CA VAL A 35 0.12 3.81 5.18
C VAL A 35 -0.19 3.42 3.74
N ILE A 36 0.82 3.31 2.87
CA ILE A 36 0.64 2.87 1.47
C ILE A 36 0.03 1.46 1.44
N ARG A 37 0.52 0.53 2.26
CA ARG A 37 0.01 -0.84 2.30
C ARG A 37 -1.46 -0.94 2.75
N SER A 38 -1.96 0.04 3.50
CA SER A 38 -3.29 0.00 4.14
C SER A 38 -4.46 0.18 3.18
N HIS A 39 -4.23 0.76 2.00
CA HIS A 39 -5.26 1.07 1.00
C HIS A 39 -4.66 0.99 -0.41
N PRO A 40 -5.44 0.62 -1.45
CA PRO A 40 -4.98 0.63 -2.84
C PRO A 40 -4.94 2.06 -3.41
N TRP A 41 -3.97 2.88 -2.94
CA TRP A 41 -3.77 4.23 -3.42
C TRP A 41 -3.45 4.26 -4.91
N ASN A 42 -4.13 5.10 -5.67
CA ASN A 42 -3.95 5.21 -7.13
C ASN A 42 -2.49 5.46 -7.52
N CYS A 43 -1.76 6.28 -6.76
CA CYS A 43 -0.35 6.56 -6.98
C CYS A 43 0.59 5.37 -6.75
N ALA A 44 0.15 4.34 -6.01
CA ALA A 44 0.95 3.17 -5.65
C ALA A 44 0.58 1.91 -6.45
N ILE A 45 -0.52 1.94 -7.22
CA ILE A 45 -0.96 0.80 -8.03
C ILE A 45 -0.03 0.61 -9.21
N THR A 46 0.54 -0.58 -9.33
CA THR A 46 1.47 -0.95 -10.40
C THR A 46 1.12 -2.34 -10.94
N ARG A 47 1.46 -2.58 -12.20
CA ARG A 47 1.23 -3.85 -12.91
C ARG A 47 2.55 -4.48 -13.31
N ALA A 48 2.67 -5.81 -13.14
CA ALA A 48 3.84 -6.55 -13.59
C ALA A 48 3.46 -7.93 -14.13
N SER A 49 4.22 -8.39 -15.12
CA SER A 49 4.27 -9.79 -15.52
C SER A 49 5.50 -10.41 -14.89
N LEU A 50 5.30 -11.48 -14.13
CA LEU A 50 6.39 -12.16 -13.43
C LEU A 50 6.86 -13.38 -14.21
N ALA A 51 8.18 -13.57 -14.25
CA ALA A 51 8.76 -14.80 -14.77
C ALA A 51 8.59 -15.92 -13.73
N GLN A 52 8.34 -17.13 -14.23
CA GLN A 52 8.37 -18.34 -13.40
C GLN A 52 9.78 -18.54 -12.84
N ASP A 53 9.87 -18.88 -11.58
CA ASP A 53 11.14 -19.28 -10.96
C ASP A 53 11.58 -20.66 -11.50
N SER A 54 12.88 -20.91 -11.51
CA SER A 54 13.45 -22.23 -11.88
C SER A 54 13.07 -23.34 -10.89
N ASP A 55 12.90 -22.97 -9.63
CA ASP A 55 12.53 -23.88 -8.56
C ASP A 55 11.00 -23.96 -8.46
N THR A 56 10.50 -25.14 -8.10
CA THR A 56 9.08 -25.36 -7.84
C THR A 56 8.82 -25.41 -6.33
N PRO A 57 7.59 -25.09 -5.87
CA PRO A 57 7.19 -25.31 -4.49
C PRO A 57 7.38 -26.78 -4.10
N ALA A 58 7.69 -27.03 -2.82
CA ALA A 58 7.91 -28.39 -2.33
C ALA A 58 6.65 -29.27 -2.44
N PHE A 59 5.46 -28.68 -2.34
CA PHE A 59 4.16 -29.31 -2.52
C PHE A 59 3.05 -28.26 -2.65
N GLY A 60 1.87 -28.68 -3.08
CA GLY A 60 0.63 -27.88 -3.02
C GLY A 60 0.37 -27.00 -4.23
N PHE A 61 1.39 -26.54 -4.94
CA PHE A 61 1.27 -25.72 -6.16
C PHE A 61 2.32 -26.15 -7.19
N ALA A 62 2.00 -25.96 -8.47
CA ALA A 62 2.89 -26.35 -9.57
C ALA A 62 3.99 -25.31 -9.84
N TYR A 63 3.72 -24.03 -9.60
CA TYR A 63 4.62 -22.94 -9.98
C TYR A 63 4.79 -21.93 -8.85
N GLN A 64 5.92 -21.22 -8.88
CA GLN A 64 6.18 -20.09 -8.01
C GLN A 64 6.81 -18.93 -8.79
N PHE A 65 6.54 -17.71 -8.30
CA PHE A 65 6.98 -16.46 -8.92
C PHE A 65 7.51 -15.52 -7.85
N THR A 66 8.67 -14.92 -8.09
CA THR A 66 9.26 -13.96 -7.15
C THR A 66 8.59 -12.60 -7.27
N LEU A 67 8.15 -12.01 -6.15
CA LEU A 67 7.56 -10.68 -6.10
C LEU A 67 8.59 -9.60 -6.48
N PRO A 68 8.17 -8.54 -7.20
CA PRO A 68 9.04 -7.45 -7.63
C PRO A 68 9.78 -6.80 -6.44
N THR A 69 11.03 -6.45 -6.70
CA THR A 69 11.90 -5.72 -5.76
C THR A 69 12.13 -4.27 -6.18
N ASP A 70 11.93 -3.96 -7.46
CA ASP A 70 12.01 -2.62 -8.02
C ASP A 70 10.92 -2.44 -9.10
N PRO A 71 9.90 -1.59 -8.81
CA PRO A 71 9.55 -1.06 -7.49
C PRO A 71 9.13 -2.18 -6.53
N PHE A 72 9.47 -2.01 -5.24
CA PHE A 72 9.25 -3.04 -4.23
C PHE A 72 7.76 -3.30 -4.01
N CYS A 73 7.33 -4.56 -4.15
CA CYS A 73 5.96 -4.96 -3.89
C CYS A 73 5.66 -4.97 -2.38
N LEU A 74 4.77 -4.08 -1.95
CA LEU A 74 4.25 -4.02 -0.58
C LEU A 74 3.07 -4.97 -0.36
N ARG A 75 2.18 -5.11 -1.34
CA ARG A 75 1.00 -5.98 -1.28
C ARG A 75 0.50 -6.30 -2.68
N VAL A 76 0.27 -7.57 -2.96
CA VAL A 76 -0.45 -7.99 -4.17
C VAL A 76 -1.94 -7.71 -3.99
N LEU A 77 -2.56 -7.12 -5.00
CA LEU A 77 -4.00 -6.85 -5.05
C LEU A 77 -4.72 -7.92 -5.85
N SER A 78 -4.18 -8.31 -7.01
CA SER A 78 -4.82 -9.25 -7.92
C SER A 78 -3.79 -10.06 -8.69
N PHE A 79 -4.20 -11.26 -9.08
CA PHE A 79 -3.45 -12.18 -9.92
C PHE A 79 -4.25 -12.47 -11.20
N PHE A 80 -3.61 -12.41 -12.36
CA PHE A 80 -4.20 -12.71 -13.65
C PHE A 80 -3.34 -13.70 -14.44
N THR A 81 -4.00 -14.53 -15.24
CA THR A 81 -3.37 -15.37 -16.26
C THR A 81 -3.28 -14.64 -17.60
N ALA A 82 -2.71 -15.27 -18.63
CA ALA A 82 -2.59 -14.69 -19.97
C ALA A 82 -3.94 -14.42 -20.65
N ASN A 83 -5.01 -15.10 -20.25
CA ASN A 83 -6.30 -15.16 -20.95
C ASN A 83 -7.39 -14.28 -20.29
N VAL A 84 -7.03 -13.32 -19.45
CA VAL A 84 -8.02 -12.46 -18.81
C VAL A 84 -8.32 -11.27 -19.70
N ASP A 85 -9.58 -11.14 -20.10
CA ASP A 85 -10.09 -9.99 -20.82
C ASP A 85 -9.95 -8.71 -19.98
N ALA A 86 -9.61 -7.60 -20.64
CA ALA A 86 -9.35 -6.32 -19.99
C ALA A 86 -10.55 -5.70 -19.25
N GLU A 87 -11.72 -6.32 -19.32
CA GLU A 87 -12.97 -5.87 -18.69
C GLU A 87 -13.18 -6.40 -17.26
N ILE A 88 -12.32 -7.34 -16.79
CA ILE A 88 -12.44 -7.87 -15.42
C ILE A 88 -11.82 -6.88 -14.45
N SER A 89 -12.56 -6.58 -13.38
CA SER A 89 -12.08 -5.75 -12.27
C SER A 89 -10.70 -6.20 -11.82
N PRO A 90 -9.74 -5.28 -11.65
CA PRO A 90 -8.42 -5.62 -11.14
C PRO A 90 -8.44 -6.24 -9.74
N TYR A 91 -9.58 -6.25 -9.07
CA TYR A 91 -9.77 -6.82 -7.73
C TYR A 91 -10.49 -8.17 -7.73
N ASP A 92 -10.97 -8.63 -8.88
CA ASP A 92 -11.66 -9.92 -9.03
C ASP A 92 -10.70 -10.95 -9.64
N SER A 93 -9.86 -11.52 -8.79
CA SER A 93 -8.95 -12.61 -9.17
C SER A 93 -9.70 -13.93 -9.06
N GLN A 94 -10.04 -14.54 -10.20
CA GLN A 94 -10.62 -15.89 -10.25
C GLN A 94 -9.56 -16.99 -10.08
N VAL A 95 -8.29 -16.63 -10.02
CA VAL A 95 -7.18 -17.57 -9.91
C VAL A 95 -6.79 -17.78 -8.45
N MET A 96 -6.73 -19.03 -8.02
CA MET A 96 -6.22 -19.37 -6.69
C MET A 96 -4.71 -19.18 -6.63
N PHE A 97 -4.26 -18.39 -5.68
CA PHE A 97 -2.85 -18.18 -5.38
C PHE A 97 -2.60 -18.03 -3.89
N LYS A 98 -1.38 -18.31 -3.47
CA LYS A 98 -0.88 -18.03 -2.11
C LYS A 98 0.35 -17.16 -2.16
N ILE A 99 0.55 -16.38 -1.11
CA ILE A 99 1.78 -15.61 -0.92
C ILE A 99 2.50 -16.19 0.30
N GLU A 100 3.70 -16.70 0.06
CA GLU A 100 4.59 -17.23 1.08
C GLU A 100 5.95 -16.53 1.00
N GLY A 101 6.30 -15.80 2.07
CA GLY A 101 7.48 -14.92 2.03
C GLY A 101 7.38 -13.87 0.92
N ARG A 102 8.31 -13.94 -0.03
CA ARG A 102 8.37 -13.07 -1.21
C ARG A 102 8.01 -13.81 -2.51
N LYS A 103 7.24 -14.89 -2.41
CA LYS A 103 6.82 -15.72 -3.54
C LYS A 103 5.30 -15.76 -3.66
N ILE A 104 4.83 -15.77 -4.89
CA ILE A 104 3.47 -16.16 -5.25
C ILE A 104 3.52 -17.62 -5.68
N LEU A 105 2.64 -18.43 -5.12
CA LEU A 105 2.45 -19.85 -5.46
C LEU A 105 1.12 -20.00 -6.21
N SER A 106 1.12 -20.70 -7.35
CA SER A 106 -0.08 -20.94 -8.14
C SER A 106 0.09 -22.20 -9.00
N ASP A 107 -1.02 -22.74 -9.50
CA ASP A 107 -1.04 -23.82 -10.50
C ASP A 107 -1.01 -23.29 -11.94
N GLU A 108 -1.02 -21.96 -12.10
CA GLU A 108 -0.96 -21.29 -13.38
C GLU A 108 0.48 -21.00 -13.81
N ALA A 109 0.82 -21.36 -15.05
CA ALA A 109 2.17 -21.18 -15.60
C ALA A 109 2.51 -19.71 -15.95
N THR A 110 1.52 -18.83 -15.99
CA THR A 110 1.70 -17.40 -16.27
C THR A 110 1.19 -16.57 -15.11
N CYS A 111 1.97 -15.56 -14.72
CA CYS A 111 1.65 -14.70 -13.58
C CYS A 111 1.71 -13.23 -14.00
N ARG A 112 0.56 -12.57 -13.97
CA ARG A 112 0.42 -11.11 -14.08
C ARG A 112 -0.23 -10.60 -12.82
N ILE A 113 0.34 -9.58 -12.23
CA ILE A 113 -0.16 -9.02 -10.96
C ILE A 113 -0.47 -7.55 -11.07
N VAL A 114 -1.48 -7.14 -10.30
CA VAL A 114 -1.65 -5.77 -9.85
C VAL A 114 -1.24 -5.72 -8.39
N TYR A 115 -0.39 -4.78 -8.03
CA TYR A 115 0.16 -4.70 -6.67
C TYR A 115 0.38 -3.27 -6.22
N LEU A 116 0.50 -3.08 -4.92
CA LEU A 116 0.95 -1.83 -4.33
C LEU A 116 2.46 -1.80 -4.31
N ALA A 117 3.01 -0.87 -5.06
CA ALA A 117 4.44 -0.58 -5.07
C ALA A 117 4.82 0.35 -3.91
N ARG A 118 6.06 0.20 -3.43
CA ARG A 118 6.66 1.23 -2.59
C ARG A 118 6.92 2.47 -3.44
N VAL A 119 6.32 3.59 -3.06
CA VAL A 119 6.57 4.89 -3.66
C VAL A 119 7.54 5.64 -2.76
N THR A 120 8.73 5.95 -3.27
CA THR A 120 9.78 6.69 -2.56
C THR A 120 9.82 8.16 -2.94
N ASP A 121 9.36 8.47 -4.13
CA ASP A 121 9.19 9.84 -4.61
C ASP A 121 7.93 10.45 -4.03
N THR A 122 8.10 11.39 -3.11
CA THR A 122 7.00 12.04 -2.39
C THR A 122 6.20 13.02 -3.27
N GLU A 123 6.71 13.40 -4.44
CA GLU A 123 5.97 14.25 -5.39
C GLU A 123 4.78 13.52 -6.03
N GLN A 124 4.81 12.20 -6.00
CA GLN A 124 3.70 11.37 -6.49
C GLN A 124 2.55 11.22 -5.50
N PHE A 125 2.73 11.69 -4.25
CA PHE A 125 1.66 11.60 -3.25
C PHE A 125 0.63 12.70 -3.47
N ASP A 126 -0.65 12.31 -3.44
CA ASP A 126 -1.72 13.25 -3.22
C ASP A 126 -1.54 13.98 -1.88
N SER A 127 -2.03 15.22 -1.82
CA SER A 127 -1.92 16.09 -0.64
C SER A 127 -2.59 15.49 0.60
N LEU A 128 -3.70 14.74 0.44
CA LEU A 128 -4.40 14.10 1.55
C LEU A 128 -3.63 12.87 2.06
N LEU A 129 -3.00 12.11 1.16
CA LEU A 129 -2.11 11.01 1.52
C LEU A 129 -0.88 11.54 2.27
N SER A 130 -0.26 12.63 1.78
CA SER A 130 0.86 13.30 2.43
C SER A 130 0.50 13.73 3.85
N ASN A 131 -0.66 14.35 4.03
CA ASN A 131 -1.20 14.71 5.34
C ASN A 131 -1.38 13.48 6.25
N ALA A 132 -1.98 12.40 5.73
CA ALA A 132 -2.18 11.18 6.51
C ALA A 132 -0.85 10.59 6.99
N ILE A 133 0.18 10.56 6.13
CA ILE A 133 1.54 10.11 6.49
C ILE A 133 2.15 11.04 7.56
N ALA A 134 1.97 12.36 7.45
CA ALA A 134 2.48 13.33 8.42
C ALA A 134 1.86 13.15 9.80
N TYR A 135 0.53 12.97 9.89
CA TYR A 135 -0.16 12.71 11.15
C TYR A 135 0.24 11.35 11.76
N ARG A 136 0.42 10.32 10.95
CA ARG A 136 0.91 9.03 11.41
C ARG A 136 2.33 9.14 11.97
N LEU A 137 3.22 9.82 11.26
CA LEU A 137 4.60 10.06 11.71
C LEU A 137 4.62 10.89 13.00
N ALA A 138 3.79 11.94 13.09
CA ALA A 138 3.62 12.73 14.30
C ALA A 138 3.18 11.86 15.48
N SER A 139 2.21 10.97 15.31
CA SER A 139 1.74 10.09 16.38
C SER A 139 2.84 9.16 16.91
N GLU A 140 3.69 8.61 16.04
CA GLU A 140 4.77 7.70 16.44
C GLU A 140 5.98 8.41 17.07
N THR A 141 6.17 9.70 16.75
CA THR A 141 7.27 10.49 17.31
C THR A 141 6.85 11.36 18.49
N ALA A 142 5.54 11.55 18.70
CA ALA A 142 4.98 12.46 19.70
C ALA A 142 5.54 12.26 21.11
N TYR A 143 5.56 11.02 21.61
CA TYR A 143 6.06 10.76 22.96
C TYR A 143 7.54 11.13 23.12
N ALA A 144 8.37 10.80 22.11
CA ALA A 144 9.80 11.10 22.15
C ALA A 144 10.10 12.60 22.06
N ILE A 145 9.19 13.38 21.46
CA ILE A 145 9.32 14.84 21.30
C ILE A 145 8.74 15.58 22.52
N THR A 146 7.48 15.24 22.87
CA THR A 146 6.69 16.02 23.85
C THR A 146 6.69 15.42 25.25
N GLY A 147 7.07 14.14 25.42
CA GLY A 147 6.92 13.40 26.67
C GLY A 147 5.47 13.03 27.03
N SER A 148 4.50 13.28 26.13
CA SER A 148 3.07 13.12 26.41
C SER A 148 2.43 12.01 25.59
N ASN A 149 1.87 11.00 26.28
CA ASN A 149 1.07 9.95 25.65
C ASN A 149 -0.27 10.48 25.11
N SER A 150 -0.84 11.50 25.75
CA SER A 150 -2.12 12.07 25.31
C SER A 150 -1.97 12.75 23.94
N VAL A 151 -0.84 13.43 23.69
CA VAL A 151 -0.52 14.00 22.37
C VAL A 151 -0.38 12.90 21.32
N ALA A 152 0.32 11.80 21.65
CA ALA A 152 0.45 10.67 20.74
C ALA A 152 -0.92 10.08 20.36
N GLN A 153 -1.81 9.88 21.33
CA GLN A 153 -3.17 9.39 21.10
C GLN A 153 -4.01 10.37 20.28
N SER A 154 -3.92 11.67 20.55
CA SER A 154 -4.63 12.69 19.77
C SER A 154 -4.16 12.73 18.32
N MET A 155 -2.84 12.65 18.08
CA MET A 155 -2.29 12.59 16.71
C MET A 155 -2.72 11.32 15.98
N TYR A 156 -2.80 10.20 16.68
CA TYR A 156 -3.29 8.95 16.08
C TYR A 156 -4.79 9.03 15.71
N ALA A 157 -5.62 9.61 16.56
CA ALA A 157 -7.04 9.82 16.27
C ALA A 157 -7.25 10.75 15.06
N LEU A 158 -6.44 11.82 14.96
CA LEU A 158 -6.44 12.70 13.79
C LEU A 158 -5.95 11.97 12.52
N TYR A 159 -4.92 11.12 12.64
CA TYR A 159 -4.49 10.26 11.53
C TYR A 159 -5.63 9.38 11.02
N GLU A 160 -6.39 8.72 11.90
CA GLU A 160 -7.52 7.88 11.49
C GLU A 160 -8.60 8.68 10.74
N GLN A 161 -8.84 9.92 11.12
CA GLN A 161 -9.72 10.80 10.37
C GLN A 161 -9.14 11.16 9.00
N LYS A 162 -7.88 11.64 8.97
CA LYS A 162 -7.22 12.06 7.73
C LYS A 162 -7.08 10.92 6.70
N VAL A 163 -6.78 9.71 7.16
CA VAL A 163 -6.68 8.56 6.25
C VAL A 163 -8.06 8.14 5.70
N ARG A 164 -9.15 8.33 6.46
CA ARG A 164 -10.51 8.10 5.94
C ARG A 164 -10.86 9.11 4.85
N ASP A 165 -10.59 10.39 5.10
CA ASP A 165 -10.83 11.45 4.12
C ASP A 165 -10.03 11.20 2.83
N ALA A 166 -8.74 10.88 2.96
CA ALA A 166 -7.86 10.57 1.83
C ALA A 166 -8.36 9.38 1.01
N LYS A 167 -8.75 8.27 1.67
CA LYS A 167 -9.30 7.09 1.01
C LYS A 167 -10.58 7.39 0.24
N SER A 168 -11.44 8.25 0.77
CA SER A 168 -12.68 8.63 0.10
C SER A 168 -12.41 9.42 -1.17
N MET A 169 -11.44 10.32 -1.15
CA MET A 169 -11.07 11.12 -2.33
C MET A 169 -10.35 10.26 -3.38
N ASP A 170 -9.39 9.43 -2.97
CA ASP A 170 -8.67 8.53 -3.86
C ASP A 170 -9.63 7.58 -4.62
N ALA A 171 -10.66 7.08 -3.94
CA ALA A 171 -11.69 6.24 -4.56
C ALA A 171 -12.56 6.97 -5.59
N LEU A 172 -12.66 8.31 -5.54
CA LEU A 172 -13.43 9.12 -6.49
C LEU A 172 -12.64 9.46 -7.77
N GLU A 173 -11.32 9.29 -7.77
CA GLU A 173 -10.47 9.60 -8.93
C GLU A 173 -10.56 8.57 -10.06
N GLY A 174 -11.13 7.38 -9.79
CA GLY A 174 -11.33 6.32 -10.77
C GLY A 174 -12.81 6.12 -11.13
N LYS A 175 -13.07 5.51 -12.29
CA LYS A 175 -14.40 4.94 -12.54
C LYS A 175 -14.60 3.77 -11.59
N PRO A 176 -15.78 3.65 -10.92
CA PRO A 176 -16.06 2.46 -10.12
C PRO A 176 -15.98 1.22 -11.01
N ASP A 177 -15.32 0.17 -10.53
CA ASP A 177 -15.30 -1.10 -11.20
C ASP A 177 -16.72 -1.61 -11.42
N ARG A 178 -17.00 -2.11 -12.62
CA ARG A 178 -18.31 -2.68 -12.94
C ARG A 178 -18.53 -3.90 -12.06
N ILE A 179 -19.49 -3.84 -11.16
CA ILE A 179 -19.97 -5.02 -10.45
C ILE A 179 -20.76 -5.87 -11.47
N ILE A 180 -20.11 -6.86 -12.05
CA ILE A 180 -20.75 -7.85 -12.90
C ILE A 180 -21.38 -8.89 -11.95
N SER A 181 -22.59 -8.63 -11.52
CA SER A 181 -23.40 -9.59 -10.76
C SER A 181 -24.17 -10.46 -11.76
N GLU A 182 -23.56 -11.52 -12.26
CA GLU A 182 -24.25 -12.53 -13.06
C GLU A 182 -25.19 -13.40 -12.21
N GLU A 183 -25.00 -13.45 -10.91
CA GLU A 183 -25.82 -14.27 -10.00
C GLU A 183 -27.31 -13.86 -9.97
N PHE A 184 -27.63 -12.59 -10.20
CA PHE A 184 -29.02 -12.12 -10.20
C PHE A 184 -29.75 -12.27 -11.54
N THR A 185 -29.06 -12.50 -12.64
CA THR A 185 -29.69 -12.72 -13.95
C THR A 185 -30.08 -14.16 -14.20
N ASN A 186 -29.44 -15.13 -13.56
CA ASN A 186 -29.72 -16.57 -13.75
C ASN A 186 -30.86 -17.14 -12.86
N ILE A 187 -31.45 -16.33 -11.97
CA ILE A 187 -32.56 -16.77 -11.08
C ILE A 187 -33.92 -16.61 -11.77
N ARG A 188 -34.03 -16.12 -13.01
CA ARG A 188 -35.29 -15.87 -13.72
C ARG A 188 -35.50 -16.70 -15.00
N LEU A 189 -34.90 -17.89 -15.07
CA LEU A 189 -35.26 -18.87 -16.12
C LEU A 189 -35.75 -20.19 -15.51
#